data_f138623089734001a24f47b6a5b74df1
#
_entry.id   f138623089734001a24f47b6a5b74df1
#
_cell.length_a   1.000
_cell.length_b   1.000
_cell.length_c   1.000
_cell.angle_alpha   90.00
_cell.angle_beta   90.00
_cell.angle_gamma   90.00
#
_symmetry.space_group_name_H-M   'P 1'
#
loop_
_entity.id
_entity.type
_entity.pdbx_description
1 polymer ?
#
loop_
_entity_poly.entity_id
_entity_poly.type
_entity_poly.pdbx_seq_one_letter_code
_entity_poly.pdbx_strand_id
1 'polypeptide(L)'
;MGKKDNKYSNAATSLSEGGIFGLGRPIDFTDGITRIATFWKTMGGADTETAMYFGLNTAAAFFFSWLIAQELDPDRKLGGIIGGGLSIVAALTLGEGNVLVLLWLLFILRMLNRTSGSRHKIGDNVFLIFIAYWLGKDGYWLYPVLTGTAYIIESQIRGGYYRSLYLGGLAFAVTAMADTSMKAHSLSMIYVYLMALCFILFLPEIRMAAVTEAKGDIDGKRISPQRLQVAQGAFLMIGFSVPWVHGDAQAAALTPAWMAGIGVGVFLLVDAIQKAMFEKNKQ
;
A
#
# COMPACT_ATOMS: atom_id res chain seq x y z
N MET A 1 46.26 -12.77 5.00
CA MET A 1 45.38 -11.80 4.39
C MET A 1 44.05 -12.51 4.21
N GLY A 2 43.14 -12.53 5.03
CA GLY A 2 42.27 -11.62 5.68
C GLY A 2 40.86 -12.04 5.28
N LYS A 3 40.33 -13.17 5.85
CA LYS A 3 38.94 -13.65 5.70
C LYS A 3 38.15 -13.06 6.88
N LYS A 4 37.91 -11.74 6.84
CA LYS A 4 36.91 -11.07 7.66
C LYS A 4 35.86 -10.57 6.68
N ASP A 5 34.59 -10.71 7.02
CA ASP A 5 33.43 -10.07 6.45
C ASP A 5 32.36 -10.98 5.85
N ASN A 6 31.92 -11.97 6.62
CA ASN A 6 30.63 -12.59 6.25
C ASN A 6 29.75 -13.01 7.45
N LYS A 7 30.01 -12.43 8.64
CA LYS A 7 29.24 -12.79 9.84
C LYS A 7 27.92 -12.02 9.95
N TYR A 8 27.86 -10.83 9.36
CA TYR A 8 26.66 -9.99 9.40
C TYR A 8 25.67 -10.31 8.27
N SER A 9 26.15 -10.74 7.10
CA SER A 9 25.31 -11.21 5.99
C SER A 9 24.51 -12.47 6.37
N ASN A 10 25.15 -13.42 7.07
CA ASN A 10 24.51 -14.67 7.47
C ASN A 10 23.51 -14.50 8.63
N ALA A 11 23.70 -13.50 9.51
CA ALA A 11 22.75 -13.20 10.58
C ALA A 11 21.45 -12.58 10.06
N ALA A 12 21.52 -11.71 9.06
CA ALA A 12 20.35 -11.11 8.42
C ALA A 12 19.53 -12.15 7.64
N THR A 13 20.20 -13.10 6.96
CA THR A 13 19.55 -14.19 6.21
C THR A 13 18.90 -15.21 7.14
N SER A 14 19.53 -15.55 8.27
CA SER A 14 18.98 -16.49 9.25
C SER A 14 17.76 -15.94 10.00
N LEU A 15 17.71 -14.64 10.23
CA LEU A 15 16.54 -13.96 10.83
C LEU A 15 15.34 -13.94 9.86
N SER A 16 15.58 -13.91 8.53
CA SER A 16 14.51 -13.92 7.54
C SER A 16 13.87 -15.31 7.34
N GLU A 17 14.64 -16.38 7.50
CA GLU A 17 14.14 -17.75 7.33
C GLU A 17 13.39 -18.28 8.55
N GLY A 18 13.76 -17.86 9.75
CA GLY A 18 13.15 -18.28 11.03
C GLY A 18 12.15 -17.30 11.63
N GLY A 19 11.94 -16.12 11.04
CA GLY A 19 11.12 -15.04 11.60
C GLY A 19 9.62 -15.36 11.61
N ILE A 20 8.91 -14.78 12.59
CA ILE A 20 7.46 -14.84 12.74
C ILE A 20 6.75 -14.04 11.64
N PHE A 21 7.40 -12.98 11.13
CA PHE A 21 6.89 -12.09 10.09
C PHE A 21 7.60 -12.35 8.76
N GLY A 22 6.82 -12.50 7.68
CA GLY A 22 7.34 -12.76 6.33
C GLY A 22 7.15 -11.60 5.35
N LEU A 23 6.25 -10.66 5.66
CA LEU A 23 5.88 -9.56 4.77
C LEU A 23 6.58 -8.22 5.10
N GLY A 24 7.39 -8.17 6.16
CA GLY A 24 8.13 -6.96 6.56
C GLY A 24 9.32 -6.66 5.64
N ARG A 25 9.55 -5.39 5.35
CA ARG A 25 10.81 -4.85 4.80
C ARG A 25 11.48 -3.96 5.84
N PRO A 26 12.82 -3.81 5.85
CA PRO A 26 13.48 -2.83 6.68
C PRO A 26 12.97 -1.43 6.33
N ILE A 27 12.65 -0.66 7.37
CA ILE A 27 12.14 0.71 7.23
C ILE A 27 13.33 1.66 7.34
N ASP A 28 13.58 2.41 6.28
CA ASP A 28 14.55 3.50 6.29
C ASP A 28 13.77 4.83 6.30
N PHE A 29 13.69 5.46 7.48
CA PHE A 29 13.04 6.75 7.65
C PHE A 29 14.02 7.86 7.33
N THR A 30 13.80 8.57 6.23
CA THR A 30 14.54 9.78 5.96
C THR A 30 14.03 10.94 6.82
N ASP A 31 14.84 11.42 7.76
CA ASP A 31 14.55 12.57 8.64
C ASP A 31 14.15 13.85 7.88
N GLY A 32 14.54 13.95 6.62
CA GLY A 32 14.36 15.16 5.82
C GLY A 32 12.88 15.56 5.63
N ILE A 33 12.00 14.60 5.30
CA ILE A 33 10.57 14.88 5.05
C ILE A 33 9.89 15.31 6.34
N THR A 34 10.18 14.62 7.44
CA THR A 34 9.65 14.98 8.77
C THR A 34 10.03 16.41 9.13
N ARG A 35 11.28 16.79 8.96
CA ARG A 35 11.77 18.16 9.27
C ARG A 35 11.11 19.22 8.42
N ILE A 36 10.95 19.00 7.11
CA ILE A 36 10.29 19.94 6.21
C ILE A 36 8.83 20.12 6.57
N ALA A 37 8.08 19.04 6.79
CA ALA A 37 6.67 19.10 7.11
C ALA A 37 6.42 19.71 8.51
N THR A 38 7.27 19.39 9.50
CA THR A 38 7.24 20.02 10.84
C THR A 38 7.49 21.52 10.73
N PHE A 39 8.52 21.95 10.00
CA PHE A 39 8.82 23.37 9.77
C PHE A 39 7.63 24.09 9.13
N TRP A 40 7.03 23.52 8.09
CA TRP A 40 5.86 24.09 7.43
C TRP A 40 4.70 24.32 8.40
N LYS A 41 4.39 23.32 9.23
CA LYS A 41 3.29 23.42 10.19
C LYS A 41 3.57 24.42 11.30
N THR A 42 4.83 24.48 11.77
CA THR A 42 5.28 25.47 12.77
C THR A 42 5.18 26.90 12.22
N MET A 43 5.55 27.14 10.96
CA MET A 43 5.38 28.44 10.30
C MET A 43 3.90 28.86 10.19
N GLY A 44 2.98 27.89 10.13
CA GLY A 44 1.52 28.13 10.20
C GLY A 44 0.98 28.40 11.61
N GLY A 45 1.84 28.54 12.63
CA GLY A 45 1.45 28.90 14.00
C GLY A 45 1.03 27.72 14.88
N ALA A 46 1.27 26.47 14.47
CA ALA A 46 1.04 25.31 15.32
C ALA A 46 2.10 25.21 16.44
N ASP A 47 1.69 24.68 17.59
CA ASP A 47 2.64 24.32 18.65
C ASP A 47 3.59 23.20 18.18
N THR A 48 4.73 23.09 18.86
CA THR A 48 5.82 22.16 18.45
C THR A 48 5.37 20.70 18.44
N GLU A 49 4.52 20.29 19.38
CA GLU A 49 4.02 18.92 19.49
C GLU A 49 3.13 18.59 18.30
N THR A 50 2.13 19.40 18.02
CA THR A 50 1.23 19.25 16.85
C THR A 50 2.01 19.29 15.54
N ALA A 51 2.98 20.19 15.40
CA ALA A 51 3.80 20.28 14.21
C ALA A 51 4.68 19.03 14.01
N MET A 52 5.21 18.45 15.09
CA MET A 52 6.00 17.23 15.02
C MET A 52 5.15 16.01 14.65
N TYR A 53 3.96 15.84 15.23
CA TYR A 53 3.01 14.79 14.83
C TYR A 53 2.65 14.89 13.35
N PHE A 54 2.33 16.09 12.88
CA PHE A 54 2.06 16.33 11.47
C PHE A 54 3.25 15.95 10.58
N GLY A 55 4.47 16.32 10.99
CA GLY A 55 5.70 15.97 10.28
C GLY A 55 5.91 14.47 10.17
N LEU A 56 5.72 13.74 11.26
CA LEU A 56 5.84 12.28 11.31
C LEU A 56 4.78 11.59 10.42
N ASN A 57 3.52 12.04 10.50
CA ASN A 57 2.44 11.49 9.69
C ASN A 57 2.66 11.77 8.20
N THR A 58 3.14 12.96 7.83
CA THR A 58 3.48 13.30 6.45
C THR A 58 4.63 12.44 5.91
N ALA A 59 5.67 12.23 6.72
CA ALA A 59 6.77 11.34 6.35
C ALA A 59 6.30 9.88 6.20
N ALA A 60 5.44 9.42 7.09
CA ALA A 60 4.83 8.10 6.99
C ALA A 60 3.93 8.00 5.73
N ALA A 61 3.14 9.02 5.42
CA ALA A 61 2.32 9.07 4.21
C ALA A 61 3.18 8.94 2.94
N PHE A 62 4.30 9.69 2.85
CA PHE A 62 5.27 9.53 1.77
C PHE A 62 5.79 8.09 1.68
N PHE A 63 6.25 7.56 2.80
CA PHE A 63 6.86 6.23 2.86
C PHE A 63 5.88 5.13 2.46
N PHE A 64 4.65 5.15 3.00
CA PHE A 64 3.64 4.16 2.64
C PHE A 64 3.15 4.32 1.20
N SER A 65 2.99 5.55 0.71
CA SER A 65 2.66 5.80 -0.70
C SER A 65 3.73 5.22 -1.63
N TRP A 66 5.01 5.46 -1.33
CA TRP A 66 6.14 4.88 -2.06
C TRP A 66 6.13 3.34 -2.01
N LEU A 67 5.93 2.73 -0.84
CA LEU A 67 5.86 1.27 -0.70
C LEU A 67 4.67 0.67 -1.45
N ILE A 68 3.48 1.27 -1.34
CA ILE A 68 2.28 0.82 -2.05
C ILE A 68 2.52 0.89 -3.56
N ALA A 69 3.10 1.97 -4.07
CA ALA A 69 3.44 2.08 -5.48
C ALA A 69 4.42 0.98 -5.94
N GLN A 70 5.41 0.59 -5.11
CA GLN A 70 6.32 -0.52 -5.39
C GLN A 70 5.60 -1.88 -5.42
N GLU A 71 4.53 -2.05 -4.64
CA GLU A 71 3.69 -3.25 -4.69
C GLU A 71 2.79 -3.26 -5.93
N LEU A 72 2.39 -2.09 -6.41
CA LEU A 72 1.52 -1.93 -7.58
C LEU A 72 2.28 -2.03 -8.91
N ASP A 73 3.50 -1.49 -8.97
CA ASP A 73 4.40 -1.55 -10.13
C ASP A 73 5.84 -1.83 -9.66
N PRO A 74 6.19 -3.10 -9.48
CA PRO A 74 7.51 -3.48 -9.02
C PRO A 74 8.61 -3.32 -10.09
N ASP A 75 8.24 -3.21 -11.37
CA ASP A 75 9.18 -3.02 -12.47
C ASP A 75 9.70 -1.58 -12.57
N ARG A 76 8.89 -0.57 -12.13
CA ARG A 76 9.18 0.86 -12.35
C ARG A 76 9.19 1.65 -11.05
N LYS A 77 10.36 1.76 -10.45
CA LYS A 77 10.55 2.38 -9.12
C LYS A 77 10.27 3.89 -9.07
N LEU A 78 10.36 4.61 -10.18
CA LEU A 78 10.18 6.07 -10.21
C LEU A 78 8.72 6.49 -9.97
N GLY A 79 7.74 5.67 -10.36
CA GLY A 79 6.33 5.90 -10.04
C GLY A 79 6.08 6.04 -8.53
N GLY A 80 6.82 5.27 -7.73
CA GLY A 80 6.75 5.36 -6.27
C GLY A 80 7.27 6.68 -5.71
N ILE A 81 8.35 7.22 -6.28
CA ILE A 81 8.89 8.53 -5.86
C ILE A 81 7.88 9.64 -6.18
N ILE A 82 7.27 9.60 -7.37
CA ILE A 82 6.23 10.54 -7.77
C ILE A 82 5.03 10.44 -6.81
N GLY A 83 4.53 9.23 -6.55
CA GLY A 83 3.41 8.99 -5.62
C GLY A 83 3.70 9.48 -4.21
N GLY A 84 4.91 9.19 -3.70
CA GLY A 84 5.36 9.70 -2.41
C GLY A 84 5.39 11.23 -2.37
N GLY A 85 5.96 11.89 -3.38
CA GLY A 85 5.96 13.35 -3.48
C GLY A 85 4.54 13.95 -3.52
N LEU A 86 3.64 13.36 -4.31
CA LEU A 86 2.23 13.75 -4.35
C LEU A 86 1.53 13.57 -3.00
N SER A 87 1.89 12.54 -2.22
CA SER A 87 1.30 12.31 -0.90
C SER A 87 1.68 13.39 0.11
N ILE A 88 2.87 13.99 0.01
CA ILE A 88 3.25 15.18 0.81
C ILE A 88 2.33 16.34 0.48
N VAL A 89 2.15 16.64 -0.81
CA VAL A 89 1.26 17.73 -1.24
C VAL A 89 -0.16 17.48 -0.76
N ALA A 90 -0.65 16.26 -0.89
CA ALA A 90 -1.97 15.87 -0.40
C ALA A 90 -2.10 16.03 1.12
N ALA A 91 -1.10 15.63 1.91
CA ALA A 91 -1.11 15.82 3.36
C ALA A 91 -1.14 17.29 3.77
N LEU A 92 -0.45 18.17 3.02
CA LEU A 92 -0.45 19.62 3.27
C LEU A 92 -1.77 20.31 2.92
N THR A 93 -2.55 19.76 1.98
CA THR A 93 -3.75 20.42 1.42
C THR A 93 -5.07 19.78 1.83
N LEU A 94 -5.11 18.46 1.93
CA LEU A 94 -6.34 17.68 2.18
C LEU A 94 -6.37 17.08 3.58
N GLY A 95 -5.26 17.12 4.31
CA GLY A 95 -5.11 16.54 5.62
C GLY A 95 -4.33 15.23 5.64
N GLU A 96 -4.10 14.74 6.83
CA GLU A 96 -3.23 13.59 7.08
C GLU A 96 -3.90 12.27 6.71
N GLY A 97 -3.14 11.37 6.06
CA GLY A 97 -3.51 9.98 5.89
C GLY A 97 -3.47 9.20 7.21
N ASN A 98 -4.14 8.06 7.26
CA ASN A 98 -4.08 7.19 8.41
C ASN A 98 -3.04 6.08 8.19
N VAL A 99 -1.96 6.14 8.95
CA VAL A 99 -0.83 5.19 8.87
C VAL A 99 -1.27 3.74 9.04
N LEU A 100 -2.22 3.48 9.95
CA LEU A 100 -2.70 2.12 10.20
C LEU A 100 -3.51 1.56 9.02
N VAL A 101 -4.30 2.41 8.37
CA VAL A 101 -5.05 2.06 7.14
C VAL A 101 -4.08 1.75 6.00
N LEU A 102 -3.04 2.56 5.83
CA LEU A 102 -2.03 2.35 4.79
C LEU A 102 -1.21 1.08 5.03
N LEU A 103 -0.84 0.83 6.28
CA LEU A 103 -0.15 -0.39 6.69
C LEU A 103 -1.00 -1.63 6.43
N TRP A 104 -2.29 -1.60 6.82
CA TRP A 104 -3.25 -2.66 6.53
C TRP A 104 -3.37 -2.94 5.03
N LEU A 105 -3.52 -1.89 4.21
CA LEU A 105 -3.59 -2.03 2.75
C LEU A 105 -2.30 -2.64 2.20
N LEU A 106 -1.14 -2.16 2.63
CA LEU A 106 0.16 -2.69 2.21
C LEU A 106 0.29 -4.19 2.51
N PHE A 107 -0.15 -4.64 3.69
CA PHE A 107 -0.11 -6.07 4.05
C PHE A 107 -1.05 -6.89 3.17
N ILE A 108 -2.25 -6.41 2.85
CA ILE A 108 -3.15 -7.07 1.89
C ILE A 108 -2.48 -7.20 0.52
N LEU A 109 -1.91 -6.11 -0.01
CA LEU A 109 -1.26 -6.13 -1.31
C LEU A 109 -0.09 -7.12 -1.35
N ARG A 110 0.77 -7.12 -0.32
CA ARG A 110 1.90 -8.05 -0.21
C ARG A 110 1.46 -9.50 -0.08
N MET A 111 0.39 -9.77 0.65
CA MET A 111 -0.17 -11.11 0.77
C MET A 111 -0.66 -11.64 -0.58
N LEU A 112 -1.37 -10.82 -1.36
CA LEU A 112 -1.89 -11.20 -2.67
C LEU A 112 -0.77 -11.33 -3.70
N ASN A 113 0.13 -10.34 -3.74
CA ASN A 113 1.19 -10.21 -4.75
C ASN A 113 2.37 -11.16 -4.49
N ARG A 114 2.72 -11.38 -3.21
CA ARG A 114 3.92 -12.11 -2.78
C ARG A 114 5.22 -11.51 -3.31
N THR A 115 5.33 -10.20 -3.34
CA THR A 115 6.55 -9.51 -3.73
C THR A 115 7.77 -9.90 -2.90
N SER A 116 7.58 -10.31 -1.65
CA SER A 116 8.64 -10.89 -0.82
C SER A 116 9.14 -12.27 -1.31
N GLY A 117 8.38 -12.96 -2.20
CA GLY A 117 8.67 -14.33 -2.64
C GLY A 117 8.27 -15.41 -1.62
N SER A 118 7.98 -15.05 -0.36
CA SER A 118 7.58 -15.99 0.68
C SER A 118 6.06 -16.01 0.90
N ARG A 119 5.56 -17.09 1.48
CA ARG A 119 4.18 -17.15 1.97
C ARG A 119 4.06 -16.35 3.26
N HIS A 120 2.86 -15.77 3.50
CA HIS A 120 2.55 -15.14 4.77
C HIS A 120 2.69 -16.13 5.94
N LYS A 121 3.32 -15.68 7.02
CA LYS A 121 3.57 -16.45 8.23
C LYS A 121 2.48 -16.20 9.27
N ILE A 122 2.51 -16.94 10.37
CA ILE A 122 1.54 -16.81 11.46
C ILE A 122 1.50 -15.37 12.00
N GLY A 123 2.67 -14.75 12.19
CA GLY A 123 2.76 -13.37 12.67
C GLY A 123 2.09 -12.36 11.75
N ASP A 124 2.27 -12.50 10.42
CA ASP A 124 1.62 -11.64 9.43
C ASP A 124 0.08 -11.76 9.51
N ASN A 125 -0.41 -12.99 9.69
CA ASN A 125 -1.86 -13.25 9.76
C ASN A 125 -2.48 -12.68 11.04
N VAL A 126 -1.85 -12.93 12.20
CA VAL A 126 -2.31 -12.39 13.49
C VAL A 126 -2.33 -10.86 13.42
N PHE A 127 -1.27 -10.27 12.90
CA PHE A 127 -1.15 -8.83 12.78
C PHE A 127 -2.20 -8.24 11.83
N LEU A 128 -2.41 -8.84 10.65
CA LEU A 128 -3.39 -8.36 9.68
C LEU A 128 -4.83 -8.47 10.19
N ILE A 129 -5.19 -9.58 10.85
CA ILE A 129 -6.52 -9.76 11.44
C ILE A 129 -6.71 -8.78 12.62
N PHE A 130 -5.67 -8.58 13.45
CA PHE A 130 -5.72 -7.62 14.56
C PHE A 130 -5.93 -6.19 14.05
N ILE A 131 -5.19 -5.74 13.02
CA ILE A 131 -5.38 -4.41 12.44
C ILE A 131 -6.78 -4.29 11.83
N ALA A 132 -7.25 -5.31 11.12
CA ALA A 132 -8.59 -5.31 10.53
C ALA A 132 -9.69 -5.18 11.62
N TYR A 133 -9.55 -5.89 12.75
CA TYR A 133 -10.42 -5.75 13.90
C TYR A 133 -10.34 -4.32 14.48
N TRP A 134 -9.12 -3.82 14.70
CA TRP A 134 -8.92 -2.50 15.30
C TRP A 134 -9.51 -1.38 14.44
N LEU A 135 -9.35 -1.45 13.12
CA LEU A 135 -9.95 -0.50 12.20
C LEU A 135 -11.48 -0.67 12.11
N GLY A 136 -11.97 -1.92 12.25
CA GLY A 136 -13.39 -2.23 12.12
C GLY A 136 -14.25 -1.91 13.35
N LYS A 137 -13.66 -1.92 14.55
CA LYS A 137 -14.40 -1.84 15.83
C LYS A 137 -15.26 -0.56 16.00
N ASP A 138 -14.85 0.54 15.39
CA ASP A 138 -15.51 1.85 15.53
C ASP A 138 -16.55 2.10 14.41
N GLY A 139 -17.11 1.04 13.84
CA GLY A 139 -18.15 1.11 12.79
C GLY A 139 -17.61 1.01 11.36
N TYR A 140 -16.30 0.85 11.16
CA TYR A 140 -15.71 0.67 9.83
C TYR A 140 -15.63 -0.81 9.45
N TRP A 141 -16.74 -1.51 9.54
CA TRP A 141 -16.88 -2.96 9.36
C TRP A 141 -16.36 -3.51 8.03
N LEU A 142 -16.15 -2.65 7.04
CA LEU A 142 -15.66 -3.07 5.73
C LEU A 142 -14.19 -3.55 5.77
N TYR A 143 -13.36 -3.07 6.72
CA TYR A 143 -11.97 -3.51 6.85
C TYR A 143 -11.82 -5.01 7.11
N PRO A 144 -12.48 -5.61 8.13
CA PRO A 144 -12.40 -7.06 8.31
C PRO A 144 -13.08 -7.84 7.19
N VAL A 145 -14.15 -7.31 6.55
CA VAL A 145 -14.77 -7.93 5.37
C VAL A 145 -13.80 -8.01 4.21
N LEU A 146 -13.12 -6.91 3.87
CA LEU A 146 -12.14 -6.88 2.79
C LEU A 146 -10.91 -7.75 3.12
N THR A 147 -10.52 -7.82 4.38
CA THR A 147 -9.45 -8.73 4.83
C THR A 147 -9.85 -10.19 4.60
N GLY A 148 -11.07 -10.57 4.99
CA GLY A 148 -11.62 -11.91 4.75
C GLY A 148 -11.67 -12.24 3.27
N THR A 149 -12.16 -11.31 2.47
CA THR A 149 -12.22 -11.44 1.00
C THR A 149 -10.82 -11.62 0.41
N ALA A 150 -9.82 -10.85 0.86
CA ALA A 150 -8.44 -10.97 0.39
C ALA A 150 -7.84 -12.35 0.72
N TYR A 151 -8.10 -12.90 1.90
CA TYR A 151 -7.69 -14.27 2.25
C TYR A 151 -8.36 -15.34 1.39
N ILE A 152 -9.66 -15.18 1.08
CA ILE A 152 -10.36 -16.11 0.18
C ILE A 152 -9.75 -16.03 -1.22
N ILE A 153 -9.55 -14.83 -1.76
CA ILE A 153 -8.91 -14.62 -3.06
C ILE A 153 -7.52 -15.27 -3.05
N GLU A 154 -6.71 -15.02 -2.02
CA GLU A 154 -5.38 -15.62 -1.89
C GLU A 154 -5.41 -17.14 -1.93
N SER A 155 -6.41 -17.78 -1.32
CA SER A 155 -6.56 -19.24 -1.32
C SER A 155 -6.89 -19.82 -2.70
N GLN A 156 -7.51 -19.03 -3.58
CA GLN A 156 -8.00 -19.46 -4.92
C GLN A 156 -7.00 -19.13 -6.05
N ILE A 157 -6.07 -18.22 -5.83
CA ILE A 157 -5.07 -17.85 -6.84
C ILE A 157 -4.06 -19.00 -7.01
N ARG A 158 -3.53 -19.15 -8.22
CA ARG A 158 -2.50 -20.16 -8.54
C ARG A 158 -1.33 -20.09 -7.55
N GLY A 159 -1.04 -21.21 -6.91
CA GLY A 159 -0.05 -21.31 -5.84
C GLY A 159 -0.54 -20.73 -4.50
N GLY A 160 -1.83 -20.47 -4.34
CA GLY A 160 -2.47 -20.03 -3.12
C GLY A 160 -2.28 -20.99 -1.96
N TYR A 161 -2.61 -20.52 -0.76
CA TYR A 161 -2.46 -21.31 0.46
C TYR A 161 -3.85 -21.68 0.99
N TYR A 162 -4.21 -22.94 0.91
CA TYR A 162 -5.54 -23.42 1.31
C TYR A 162 -5.96 -22.98 2.73
N ARG A 163 -5.02 -22.90 3.67
CA ARG A 163 -5.31 -22.45 5.03
C ARG A 163 -5.75 -20.98 5.11
N SER A 164 -5.50 -20.18 4.07
CA SER A 164 -6.01 -18.80 3.98
C SER A 164 -7.54 -18.77 3.98
N LEU A 165 -8.22 -19.82 3.54
CA LEU A 165 -9.68 -19.91 3.61
C LEU A 165 -10.19 -19.87 5.07
N TYR A 166 -9.52 -20.55 6.00
CA TYR A 166 -9.87 -20.49 7.42
C TYR A 166 -9.62 -19.13 8.03
N LEU A 167 -8.51 -18.46 7.61
CA LEU A 167 -8.22 -17.09 8.03
C LEU A 167 -9.24 -16.10 7.49
N GLY A 168 -9.73 -16.32 6.27
CA GLY A 168 -10.85 -15.58 5.71
C GLY A 168 -12.12 -15.72 6.55
N GLY A 169 -12.47 -16.96 6.92
CA GLY A 169 -13.59 -17.24 7.83
C GLY A 169 -13.43 -16.54 9.19
N LEU A 170 -12.21 -16.54 9.76
CA LEU A 170 -11.93 -15.85 11.01
C LEU A 170 -12.09 -14.33 10.86
N ALA A 171 -11.60 -13.73 9.78
CA ALA A 171 -11.76 -12.29 9.53
C ALA A 171 -13.24 -11.89 9.37
N PHE A 172 -14.08 -12.73 8.73
CA PHE A 172 -15.52 -12.52 8.69
C PHE A 172 -16.18 -12.69 10.07
N ALA A 173 -15.74 -13.64 10.90
CA ALA A 173 -16.23 -13.76 12.27
C ALA A 173 -15.91 -12.50 13.09
N VAL A 174 -14.73 -11.89 12.88
CA VAL A 174 -14.34 -10.61 13.48
C VAL A 174 -15.29 -9.48 13.04
N THR A 175 -15.84 -9.51 11.82
CA THR A 175 -16.82 -8.53 11.36
C THR A 175 -18.10 -8.56 12.22
N ALA A 176 -18.50 -9.74 12.71
CA ALA A 176 -19.68 -9.86 13.59
C ALA A 176 -19.48 -9.18 14.96
N MET A 177 -18.24 -8.88 15.34
CA MET A 177 -17.90 -8.14 16.57
C MET A 177 -17.82 -6.61 16.33
N ALA A 178 -17.87 -6.17 15.08
CA ALA A 178 -17.86 -4.75 14.72
C ALA A 178 -19.27 -4.18 14.76
N ASP A 179 -19.38 -2.88 15.01
CA ASP A 179 -20.65 -2.16 14.81
C ASP A 179 -20.93 -2.06 13.31
N THR A 180 -21.91 -2.83 12.83
CA THR A 180 -22.31 -2.88 11.43
C THR A 180 -23.42 -1.87 11.09
N SER A 181 -23.70 -0.91 11.97
CA SER A 181 -24.69 0.14 11.69
C SER A 181 -24.27 0.94 10.46
N MET A 182 -25.10 0.93 9.43
CA MET A 182 -24.91 1.75 8.23
C MET A 182 -25.29 3.19 8.57
N LYS A 183 -24.30 3.99 8.96
CA LYS A 183 -24.46 5.43 9.09
C LYS A 183 -24.37 6.06 7.69
N ALA A 184 -25.26 6.98 7.39
CA ALA A 184 -25.13 7.79 6.17
C ALA A 184 -23.85 8.65 6.30
N HIS A 185 -22.89 8.40 5.43
CA HIS A 185 -21.66 9.17 5.35
C HIS A 185 -21.69 10.04 4.08
N SER A 186 -21.26 11.28 4.21
CA SER A 186 -21.03 12.15 3.05
C SER A 186 -19.67 11.86 2.45
N LEU A 187 -19.59 11.86 1.14
CA LEU A 187 -18.34 11.79 0.40
C LEU A 187 -18.20 13.07 -0.43
N SER A 188 -17.20 13.88 -0.08
CA SER A 188 -16.92 15.15 -0.75
C SER A 188 -16.43 14.92 -2.18
N MET A 189 -16.85 15.79 -3.10
CA MET A 189 -16.52 15.68 -4.52
C MET A 189 -15.02 15.68 -4.80
N ILE A 190 -14.21 16.32 -3.95
CA ILE A 190 -12.75 16.30 -4.11
C ILE A 190 -12.19 14.87 -4.04
N TYR A 191 -12.67 14.05 -3.11
CA TYR A 191 -12.24 12.65 -3.00
C TYR A 191 -12.78 11.80 -4.15
N VAL A 192 -13.99 12.06 -4.63
CA VAL A 192 -14.54 11.40 -5.83
C VAL A 192 -13.66 11.68 -7.05
N TYR A 193 -13.23 12.93 -7.26
CA TYR A 193 -12.32 13.28 -8.34
C TYR A 193 -10.95 12.62 -8.19
N LEU A 194 -10.40 12.55 -6.98
CA LEU A 194 -9.12 11.88 -6.73
C LEU A 194 -9.20 10.37 -6.98
N MET A 195 -10.28 9.72 -6.54
CA MET A 195 -10.54 8.32 -6.84
C MET A 195 -10.65 8.06 -8.34
N ALA A 196 -11.42 8.89 -9.04
CA ALA A 196 -11.59 8.78 -10.49
C ALA A 196 -10.26 8.99 -11.23
N LEU A 197 -9.48 10.00 -10.83
CA LEU A 197 -8.16 10.28 -11.39
C LEU A 197 -7.21 9.10 -11.18
N CYS A 198 -7.15 8.55 -9.95
CA CYS A 198 -6.36 7.38 -9.63
C CYS A 198 -6.79 6.19 -10.51
N PHE A 199 -8.08 5.92 -10.62
CA PHE A 199 -8.61 4.83 -11.43
C PHE A 199 -8.21 4.97 -12.90
N ILE A 200 -8.43 6.14 -13.50
CA ILE A 200 -8.16 6.37 -14.92
C ILE A 200 -6.65 6.24 -15.23
N LEU A 201 -5.80 6.86 -14.42
CA LEU A 201 -4.36 6.83 -14.62
C LEU A 201 -3.72 5.46 -14.35
N PHE A 202 -4.27 4.72 -13.38
CA PHE A 202 -3.72 3.44 -12.97
C PHE A 202 -4.22 2.26 -13.83
N LEU A 203 -5.38 2.38 -14.49
CA LEU A 203 -5.97 1.28 -15.26
C LEU A 203 -5.03 0.66 -16.32
N PRO A 204 -4.21 1.44 -17.06
CA PRO A 204 -3.26 0.87 -18.01
C PRO A 204 -2.22 -0.07 -17.37
N GLU A 205 -1.83 0.17 -16.11
CA GLU A 205 -0.85 -0.64 -15.39
C GLU A 205 -1.31 -2.09 -15.22
N ILE A 206 -2.61 -2.33 -15.01
CA ILE A 206 -3.16 -3.69 -14.87
C ILE A 206 -2.89 -4.52 -16.12
N ARG A 207 -2.89 -3.90 -17.31
CA ARG A 207 -2.54 -4.57 -18.56
C ARG A 207 -1.02 -4.82 -18.67
N MET A 208 -0.22 -3.85 -18.24
CA MET A 208 1.24 -3.94 -18.26
C MET A 208 1.76 -5.02 -17.29
N ALA A 209 1.08 -5.25 -16.18
CA ALA A 209 1.40 -6.29 -15.21
C ALA A 209 1.43 -7.72 -15.81
N ALA A 210 0.77 -7.96 -16.94
CA ALA A 210 0.80 -9.24 -17.65
C ALA A 210 2.21 -9.63 -18.14
N VAL A 211 3.08 -8.65 -18.38
CA VAL A 211 4.44 -8.84 -18.87
C VAL A 211 5.53 -8.50 -17.85
N THR A 212 5.16 -8.38 -16.56
CA THR A 212 6.12 -8.04 -15.48
C THR A 212 7.36 -8.94 -15.51
N GLU A 213 8.54 -8.37 -15.32
CA GLU A 213 9.82 -9.08 -15.18
C GLU A 213 10.36 -9.03 -13.75
N ALA A 214 9.65 -8.34 -12.86
CA ALA A 214 10.05 -8.17 -11.48
C ALA A 214 10.21 -9.52 -10.76
N LYS A 215 11.17 -9.55 -9.84
CA LYS A 215 11.52 -10.72 -9.05
C LYS A 215 11.20 -10.48 -7.58
N GLY A 216 10.81 -11.55 -6.88
CA GLY A 216 10.62 -11.52 -5.43
C GLY A 216 11.92 -11.19 -4.69
N ASP A 217 11.80 -10.40 -3.65
CA ASP A 217 12.96 -9.87 -2.90
C ASP A 217 13.83 -10.97 -2.25
N ILE A 218 13.20 -12.07 -1.79
CA ILE A 218 13.87 -13.13 -1.05
C ILE A 218 14.23 -14.32 -1.94
N ASP A 219 13.27 -14.77 -2.77
CA ASP A 219 13.45 -15.99 -3.57
C ASP A 219 14.03 -15.76 -4.97
N GLY A 220 14.12 -14.49 -5.40
CA GLY A 220 14.61 -14.07 -6.70
C GLY A 220 13.80 -14.60 -7.88
N LYS A 221 12.65 -15.25 -7.64
CA LYS A 221 11.79 -15.77 -8.69
C LYS A 221 10.92 -14.67 -9.27
N ARG A 222 10.57 -14.80 -10.54
CA ARG A 222 9.64 -13.87 -11.21
C ARG A 222 8.29 -13.85 -10.49
N ILE A 223 7.79 -12.66 -10.21
CA ILE A 223 6.46 -12.46 -9.64
C ILE A 223 5.40 -12.95 -10.63
N SER A 224 4.36 -13.63 -10.13
CA SER A 224 3.27 -14.09 -10.97
C SER A 224 2.45 -12.92 -11.50
N PRO A 225 2.33 -12.74 -12.83
CA PRO A 225 1.49 -11.69 -13.42
C PRO A 225 0.05 -11.72 -12.91
N GLN A 226 -0.53 -12.91 -12.75
CA GLN A 226 -1.89 -13.07 -12.23
C GLN A 226 -2.02 -12.53 -10.79
N ARG A 227 -1.03 -12.79 -9.92
CA ARG A 227 -1.03 -12.30 -8.55
C ARG A 227 -0.91 -10.79 -8.51
N LEU A 228 -0.04 -10.22 -9.34
CA LEU A 228 0.12 -8.77 -9.46
C LEU A 228 -1.18 -8.11 -9.91
N GLN A 229 -1.82 -8.62 -10.97
CA GLN A 229 -3.11 -8.11 -11.44
C GLN A 229 -4.22 -8.21 -10.39
N VAL A 230 -4.26 -9.30 -9.61
CA VAL A 230 -5.24 -9.45 -8.53
C VAL A 230 -4.96 -8.45 -7.41
N ALA A 231 -3.71 -8.21 -7.02
CA ALA A 231 -3.36 -7.20 -6.03
C ALA A 231 -3.74 -5.78 -6.50
N GLN A 232 -3.50 -5.47 -7.78
CA GLN A 232 -3.89 -4.21 -8.40
C GLN A 232 -5.42 -4.04 -8.43
N GLY A 233 -6.16 -5.10 -8.76
CA GLY A 233 -7.62 -5.11 -8.69
C GLY A 233 -8.14 -4.92 -7.26
N ALA A 234 -7.53 -5.58 -6.27
CA ALA A 234 -7.85 -5.41 -4.86
C ALA A 234 -7.56 -3.97 -4.37
N PHE A 235 -6.45 -3.37 -4.82
CA PHE A 235 -6.13 -1.96 -4.54
C PHE A 235 -7.25 -1.02 -5.00
N LEU A 236 -7.70 -1.15 -6.26
CA LEU A 236 -8.79 -0.33 -6.78
C LEU A 236 -10.12 -0.60 -6.06
N MET A 237 -10.44 -1.87 -5.81
CA MET A 237 -11.66 -2.24 -5.10
C MET A 237 -11.69 -1.63 -3.69
N ILE A 238 -10.60 -1.75 -2.93
CA ILE A 238 -10.46 -1.19 -1.58
C ILE A 238 -10.50 0.33 -1.63
N GLY A 239 -9.71 0.93 -2.51
CA GLY A 239 -9.60 2.38 -2.66
C GLY A 239 -10.92 3.05 -3.04
N PHE A 240 -11.84 2.32 -3.68
CA PHE A 240 -13.16 2.80 -4.03
C PHE A 240 -14.22 2.46 -2.95
N SER A 241 -14.29 1.19 -2.51
CA SER A 241 -15.38 0.73 -1.64
C SER A 241 -15.31 1.33 -0.23
N VAL A 242 -14.11 1.46 0.36
CA VAL A 242 -13.97 1.96 1.73
C VAL A 242 -14.45 3.41 1.85
N PRO A 243 -14.02 4.37 1.02
CA PRO A 243 -14.54 5.74 1.08
C PRO A 243 -16.01 5.85 0.71
N TRP A 244 -16.46 5.05 -0.26
CA TRP A 244 -17.86 5.06 -0.68
C TRP A 244 -18.80 4.67 0.44
N VAL A 245 -18.42 3.68 1.26
CA VAL A 245 -19.25 3.19 2.37
C VAL A 245 -19.07 4.04 3.63
N HIS A 246 -17.85 4.52 3.90
CA HIS A 246 -17.51 5.13 5.17
C HIS A 246 -17.21 6.66 5.10
N GLY A 247 -17.29 7.27 3.91
CA GLY A 247 -17.24 8.71 3.71
C GLY A 247 -15.86 9.35 3.86
N ASP A 248 -15.87 10.67 4.06
CA ASP A 248 -14.70 11.55 3.99
C ASP A 248 -13.54 11.16 4.92
N ALA A 249 -13.82 10.72 6.13
CA ALA A 249 -12.76 10.33 7.06
C ALA A 249 -11.90 9.17 6.53
N GLN A 250 -12.53 8.19 5.89
CA GLN A 250 -11.82 7.06 5.31
C GLN A 250 -11.24 7.40 3.92
N ALA A 251 -11.83 8.34 3.23
CA ALA A 251 -11.26 8.92 2.01
C ALA A 251 -9.94 9.63 2.30
N ALA A 252 -9.91 10.49 3.33
CA ALA A 252 -8.68 11.15 3.78
C ALA A 252 -7.60 10.12 4.20
N ALA A 253 -8.01 9.07 4.94
CA ALA A 253 -7.10 8.01 5.38
C ALA A 253 -6.41 7.28 4.21
N LEU A 254 -7.09 7.11 3.06
CA LEU A 254 -6.59 6.42 1.87
C LEU A 254 -5.94 7.36 0.84
N THR A 255 -5.96 8.67 1.04
CA THR A 255 -5.40 9.64 0.09
C THR A 255 -3.95 9.31 -0.32
N PRO A 256 -3.00 8.95 0.58
CA PRO A 256 -1.65 8.58 0.17
C PRO A 256 -1.59 7.32 -0.72
N ALA A 257 -2.54 6.39 -0.56
CA ALA A 257 -2.64 5.22 -1.43
C ALA A 257 -3.08 5.61 -2.84
N TRP A 258 -4.03 6.55 -2.98
CA TRP A 258 -4.38 7.08 -4.31
C TRP A 258 -3.23 7.84 -4.96
N MET A 259 -2.44 8.58 -4.17
CA MET A 259 -1.24 9.25 -4.69
C MET A 259 -0.22 8.22 -5.21
N ALA A 260 -0.11 7.05 -4.58
CA ALA A 260 0.70 5.95 -5.10
C ALA A 260 0.22 5.50 -6.49
N GLY A 261 -1.07 5.22 -6.65
CA GLY A 261 -1.66 4.81 -7.93
C GLY A 261 -1.54 5.90 -9.01
N ILE A 262 -1.77 7.16 -8.65
CA ILE A 262 -1.58 8.32 -9.55
C ILE A 262 -0.12 8.43 -9.97
N GLY A 263 0.83 8.28 -9.03
CA GLY A 263 2.27 8.35 -9.31
C GLY A 263 2.73 7.28 -10.31
N VAL A 264 2.25 6.05 -10.16
CA VAL A 264 2.49 4.95 -11.13
C VAL A 264 1.90 5.32 -12.50
N GLY A 265 0.65 5.77 -12.54
CA GLY A 265 -0.02 6.13 -13.80
C GLY A 265 0.61 7.32 -14.51
N VAL A 266 1.03 8.35 -13.78
CA VAL A 266 1.75 9.51 -14.33
C VAL A 266 3.08 9.08 -14.93
N PHE A 267 3.82 8.20 -14.25
CA PHE A 267 5.08 7.69 -14.77
C PHE A 267 4.88 6.92 -16.08
N LEU A 268 3.86 6.06 -16.15
CA LEU A 268 3.50 5.35 -17.39
C LEU A 268 3.18 6.29 -18.54
N LEU A 269 2.43 7.34 -18.27
CA LEU A 269 2.08 8.34 -19.28
C LEU A 269 3.32 9.05 -19.82
N VAL A 270 4.23 9.46 -18.93
CA VAL A 270 5.50 10.10 -19.31
C VAL A 270 6.38 9.17 -20.15
N ASP A 271 6.53 7.91 -19.74
CA ASP A 271 7.29 6.89 -20.48
C ASP A 271 6.71 6.66 -21.89
N ALA A 272 5.39 6.57 -22.00
CA ALA A 272 4.71 6.42 -23.28
C ALA A 272 4.93 7.63 -24.21
N ILE A 273 4.84 8.86 -23.68
CA ILE A 273 5.10 10.08 -24.45
C ILE A 273 6.55 10.14 -24.92
N GLN A 274 7.51 9.82 -24.06
CA GLN A 274 8.92 9.81 -24.42
C GLN A 274 9.19 8.81 -25.55
N LYS A 275 8.68 7.59 -25.48
CA LYS A 275 8.83 6.58 -26.54
C LYS A 275 8.26 7.06 -27.86
N ALA A 276 7.06 7.64 -27.86
CA ALA A 276 6.44 8.18 -29.07
C ALA A 276 7.26 9.32 -29.73
N MET A 277 7.87 10.20 -28.90
CA MET A 277 8.75 11.26 -29.41
C MET A 277 10.05 10.71 -30.01
N PHE A 278 10.65 9.70 -29.39
CA PHE A 278 11.87 9.07 -29.94
C PHE A 278 11.62 8.33 -31.25
N GLU A 279 10.48 7.67 -31.41
CA GLU A 279 10.11 7.01 -32.69
C GLU A 279 9.91 8.02 -33.81
N LYS A 280 9.25 9.15 -33.53
CA LYS A 280 9.03 10.22 -34.51
C LYS A 280 10.32 10.87 -34.99
N ASN A 281 11.35 10.95 -34.16
CA ASN A 281 12.64 11.54 -34.53
C ASN A 281 13.54 10.56 -35.32
N LYS A 282 13.17 9.30 -35.47
CA LYS A 282 13.90 8.30 -36.28
C LYS A 282 13.37 8.14 -37.70
N GLN A 283 12.22 8.72 -37.98
CA GLN A 283 11.61 8.79 -39.33
C GLN A 283 12.02 10.07 -40.05
#